data_792e1b3b89160085d3e527717606884a
#
_entry.id   792e1b3b89160085d3e527717606884a
#
_cell.length_a   1.000
_cell.length_b   1.000
_cell.length_c   1.000
_cell.angle_alpha   90.00
_cell.angle_beta   90.00
_cell.angle_gamma   90.00
#
_symmetry.space_group_name_H-M   'P 1'
#
loop_
_entity.id
_entity.type
_entity.pdbx_description
1 polymer ?
#
loop_
_entity_poly.entity_id
_entity_poly.type
_entity_poly.pdbx_seq_one_letter_code
_entity_poly.pdbx_strand_id
1 'polypeptide(L)'
;DLRAEIFAAVEKAGFTISDIQSIKKQSAIDAERRKKDMRQRKINLIIALVFTIPLFYVSMGHMIGLPIPKFIEEPKAFAITQILLLIPVIYAGRGFYVRGLKAIFALHPNMDSLIALGTIASIGYSVYSTVLIFEGHHELMHEGLYFESAGVIITLVMLGKYLEQRAKAKTGDAVSALIGLTPDTARVIYKDGTEHIVNADELVVGERIRV
;
A
#
# COMPACT_ATOMS: atom_id res chain seq x y z
N ASP A 1 22.62 -20.70 -36.43
CA ASP A 1 22.30 -21.01 -35.03
C ASP A 1 20.86 -20.52 -34.76
N LEU A 2 19.92 -21.44 -34.72
CA LEU A 2 18.48 -21.16 -34.66
C LEU A 2 18.11 -20.23 -33.48
N ARG A 3 18.85 -20.33 -32.38
CA ARG A 3 18.69 -19.46 -31.21
C ARG A 3 19.04 -17.99 -31.55
N ALA A 4 20.15 -17.76 -32.25
CA ALA A 4 20.56 -16.41 -32.61
C ALA A 4 19.57 -15.73 -33.57
N GLU A 5 18.96 -16.47 -34.49
CA GLU A 5 17.94 -15.93 -35.38
C GLU A 5 16.63 -15.60 -34.68
N ILE A 6 16.21 -16.47 -33.72
CA ILE A 6 15.03 -16.20 -32.88
C ILE A 6 15.27 -14.95 -32.00
N PHE A 7 16.46 -14.83 -31.39
CA PHE A 7 16.84 -13.66 -30.59
C PHE A 7 16.77 -12.37 -31.40
N ALA A 8 17.38 -12.38 -32.62
CA ALA A 8 17.35 -11.22 -33.51
C ALA A 8 15.93 -10.86 -34.01
N ALA A 9 15.08 -11.85 -34.25
CA ALA A 9 13.70 -11.63 -34.68
C ALA A 9 12.83 -11.03 -33.59
N VAL A 10 13.00 -11.46 -32.33
CA VAL A 10 12.26 -10.98 -31.16
C VAL A 10 12.69 -9.56 -30.80
N GLU A 11 14.00 -9.28 -30.85
CA GLU A 11 14.55 -7.93 -30.60
C GLU A 11 14.07 -6.94 -31.66
N LYS A 12 14.01 -7.37 -32.94
CA LYS A 12 13.47 -6.59 -34.06
C LYS A 12 11.96 -6.33 -33.94
N ALA A 13 11.23 -7.19 -33.24
CA ALA A 13 9.81 -7.01 -32.90
C ALA A 13 9.58 -6.09 -31.68
N GLY A 14 10.64 -5.53 -31.07
CA GLY A 14 10.56 -4.61 -29.93
C GLY A 14 10.41 -5.29 -28.57
N PHE A 15 10.67 -6.59 -28.49
CA PHE A 15 10.63 -7.34 -27.23
C PHE A 15 12.05 -7.61 -26.72
N THR A 16 12.26 -7.44 -25.42
CA THR A 16 13.54 -7.79 -24.78
C THR A 16 13.47 -9.26 -24.34
N ILE A 17 14.42 -10.06 -24.79
CA ILE A 17 14.54 -11.45 -24.36
C ILE A 17 15.21 -11.45 -22.99
N SER A 18 14.50 -11.89 -21.97
CA SER A 18 15.05 -12.07 -20.64
C SER A 18 15.36 -13.54 -20.42
N ASP A 19 16.58 -13.83 -20.01
CA ASP A 19 16.98 -15.17 -19.60
C ASP A 19 16.13 -15.64 -18.40
N ILE A 20 15.76 -16.91 -18.35
CA ILE A 20 14.94 -17.50 -17.27
C ILE A 20 15.57 -17.25 -15.90
N GLN A 21 16.90 -17.28 -15.79
CA GLN A 21 17.60 -16.94 -14.56
C GLN A 21 17.41 -15.47 -14.16
N SER A 22 17.38 -14.55 -15.12
CA SER A 22 17.10 -13.13 -14.87
C SER A 22 15.66 -12.91 -14.42
N ILE A 23 14.71 -13.65 -15.00
CA ILE A 23 13.29 -13.61 -14.60
C ILE A 23 13.10 -14.14 -13.18
N LYS A 24 13.72 -15.27 -12.82
CA LYS A 24 13.69 -15.83 -11.46
C LYS A 24 14.30 -14.85 -10.43
N LYS A 25 15.45 -14.24 -10.77
CA LYS A 25 16.09 -13.23 -9.91
C LYS A 25 15.24 -11.98 -9.75
N GLN A 26 14.61 -11.51 -10.84
CA GLN A 26 13.74 -10.35 -10.80
C GLN A 26 12.47 -10.63 -9.97
N SER A 27 11.86 -11.81 -10.12
CA SER A 27 10.68 -12.20 -9.35
C SER A 27 10.98 -12.31 -7.85
N ALA A 28 12.16 -12.80 -7.46
CA ALA A 28 12.60 -12.83 -6.07
C ALA A 28 12.78 -11.42 -5.48
N ILE A 29 13.42 -10.50 -6.23
CA ILE A 29 13.59 -9.11 -5.83
C ILE A 29 12.22 -8.42 -5.69
N ASP A 30 11.29 -8.67 -6.60
CA ASP A 30 9.95 -8.09 -6.55
C ASP A 30 9.13 -8.66 -5.39
N ALA A 31 9.30 -9.94 -5.07
CA ALA A 31 8.68 -10.56 -3.90
C ALA A 31 9.17 -9.94 -2.58
N GLU A 32 10.48 -9.69 -2.46
CA GLU A 32 11.04 -9.00 -1.29
C GLU A 32 10.55 -7.56 -1.17
N ARG A 33 10.51 -6.82 -2.29
CA ARG A 33 9.95 -5.45 -2.33
C ARG A 33 8.51 -5.44 -1.88
N ARG A 34 7.67 -6.36 -2.38
CA ARG A 34 6.26 -6.49 -1.98
C ARG A 34 6.11 -6.77 -0.48
N LYS A 35 6.95 -7.65 0.11
CA LYS A 35 6.95 -7.93 1.55
C LYS A 35 7.31 -6.69 2.35
N LYS A 36 8.33 -5.94 1.93
CA LYS A 36 8.76 -4.70 2.58
C LYS A 36 7.67 -3.62 2.51
N ASP A 37 7.04 -3.45 1.35
CA ASP A 37 5.95 -2.50 1.16
C ASP A 37 4.73 -2.84 2.01
N MET A 38 4.36 -4.12 2.08
CA MET A 38 3.28 -4.59 2.94
C MET A 38 3.56 -4.34 4.42
N ARG A 39 4.79 -4.58 4.87
CA ARG A 39 5.21 -4.28 6.25
C ARG A 39 5.10 -2.79 6.55
N GLN A 40 5.59 -1.93 5.66
CA GLN A 40 5.53 -0.49 5.83
C GLN A 40 4.08 0.01 5.88
N ARG A 41 3.20 -0.50 5.00
CA ARG A 41 1.77 -0.16 5.01
C ARG A 41 1.08 -0.61 6.29
N LYS A 42 1.42 -1.80 6.81
CA LYS A 42 0.92 -2.27 8.10
C LYS A 42 1.34 -1.35 9.24
N ILE A 43 2.60 -0.94 9.29
CA ILE A 43 3.10 -0.01 10.32
C ILE A 43 2.38 1.34 10.24
N ASN A 44 2.28 1.92 9.05
CA ASN A 44 1.58 3.18 8.86
C ASN A 44 0.09 3.09 9.26
N LEU A 45 -0.58 1.98 8.94
CA LEU A 45 -1.96 1.74 9.36
C LEU A 45 -2.09 1.64 10.89
N ILE A 46 -1.16 0.95 11.56
CA ILE A 46 -1.16 0.86 13.03
C ILE A 46 -0.98 2.26 13.64
N ILE A 47 -0.04 3.06 13.12
CA ILE A 47 0.15 4.45 13.57
C ILE A 47 -1.16 5.23 13.38
N ALA A 48 -1.77 5.17 12.21
CA ALA A 48 -3.02 5.86 11.94
C ALA A 48 -4.13 5.43 12.91
N LEU A 49 -4.31 4.13 13.18
CA LEU A 49 -5.32 3.62 14.12
C LEU A 49 -5.07 4.08 15.56
N VAL A 50 -3.81 3.98 16.02
CA VAL A 50 -3.42 4.36 17.40
C VAL A 50 -3.72 5.83 17.69
N PHE A 51 -3.61 6.70 16.69
CA PHE A 51 -3.87 8.14 16.88
C PHE A 51 -5.29 8.56 16.48
N THR A 52 -5.92 7.89 15.52
CA THR A 52 -7.30 8.21 15.12
C THR A 52 -8.32 7.77 16.17
N ILE A 53 -8.10 6.65 16.87
CA ILE A 53 -9.03 6.21 17.93
C ILE A 53 -9.12 7.24 19.07
N PRO A 54 -8.01 7.71 19.67
CA PRO A 54 -8.07 8.78 20.65
C PRO A 54 -8.60 10.11 20.10
N LEU A 55 -8.27 10.44 18.83
CA LEU A 55 -8.78 11.62 18.16
C LEU A 55 -10.31 11.59 18.07
N PHE A 56 -10.86 10.47 17.65
CA PHE A 56 -12.31 10.25 17.58
C PHE A 56 -12.96 10.27 18.98
N TYR A 57 -12.27 9.65 19.96
CA TYR A 57 -12.73 9.68 21.35
C TYR A 57 -12.81 11.12 21.92
N VAL A 58 -11.80 11.95 21.68
CA VAL A 58 -11.79 13.35 22.14
C VAL A 58 -12.89 14.13 21.43
N SER A 59 -13.05 13.99 20.11
CA SER A 59 -14.05 14.75 19.35
C SER A 59 -15.48 14.35 19.67
N MET A 60 -15.78 13.05 19.68
CA MET A 60 -17.16 12.53 19.83
C MET A 60 -17.50 12.10 21.25
N GLY A 61 -16.52 11.98 22.14
CA GLY A 61 -16.72 11.46 23.50
C GLY A 61 -17.75 12.25 24.29
N HIS A 62 -17.76 13.58 24.17
CA HIS A 62 -18.72 14.44 24.84
C HIS A 62 -20.18 14.14 24.39
N MET A 63 -20.40 13.90 23.09
CA MET A 63 -21.74 13.58 22.57
C MET A 63 -22.28 12.22 23.06
N ILE A 64 -21.37 11.28 23.36
CA ILE A 64 -21.73 9.92 23.82
C ILE A 64 -21.72 9.82 25.33
N GLY A 65 -21.43 10.92 26.03
CA GLY A 65 -21.41 10.97 27.52
C GLY A 65 -20.18 10.29 28.12
N LEU A 66 -19.09 10.12 27.36
CA LEU A 66 -17.85 9.56 27.86
C LEU A 66 -17.06 10.62 28.66
N PRO A 67 -16.37 10.23 29.76
CA PRO A 67 -15.60 11.16 30.54
C PRO A 67 -14.38 11.66 29.76
N ILE A 68 -14.32 12.96 29.51
CA ILE A 68 -13.15 13.64 28.93
C ILE A 68 -12.33 14.25 30.07
N PRO A 69 -11.01 14.18 30.04
CA PRO A 69 -10.16 14.83 31.01
C PRO A 69 -10.42 16.34 31.05
N LYS A 70 -10.63 16.93 32.24
CA LYS A 70 -10.99 18.34 32.43
C LYS A 70 -10.04 19.34 31.75
N PHE A 71 -8.75 18.98 31.59
CA PHE A 71 -7.78 19.87 30.93
C PHE A 71 -8.03 19.95 29.40
N ILE A 72 -8.79 19.01 28.81
CA ILE A 72 -9.15 19.01 27.39
C ILE A 72 -10.50 19.74 27.18
N GLU A 73 -11.31 19.95 28.22
CA GLU A 73 -12.60 20.65 28.12
C GLU A 73 -12.43 22.15 27.79
N GLU A 74 -11.25 22.72 27.98
CA GLU A 74 -10.97 24.08 27.54
C GLU A 74 -10.92 24.14 26.00
N PRO A 75 -11.66 25.07 25.33
CA PRO A 75 -11.75 25.13 23.88
C PRO A 75 -10.41 25.15 23.13
N LYS A 76 -9.44 25.88 23.67
CA LYS A 76 -8.08 25.97 23.09
C LYS A 76 -7.33 24.66 23.21
N ALA A 77 -7.38 24.04 24.40
CA ALA A 77 -6.72 22.75 24.65
C ALA A 77 -7.36 21.62 23.83
N PHE A 78 -8.68 21.67 23.65
CA PHE A 78 -9.43 20.72 22.83
C PHE A 78 -8.97 20.77 21.36
N ALA A 79 -8.89 21.97 20.77
CA ALA A 79 -8.44 22.14 19.39
C ALA A 79 -6.97 21.72 19.21
N ILE A 80 -6.08 22.13 20.12
CA ILE A 80 -4.66 21.76 20.08
C ILE A 80 -4.48 20.25 20.20
N THR A 81 -5.21 19.59 21.10
CA THR A 81 -5.15 18.14 21.29
C THR A 81 -5.53 17.39 20.01
N GLN A 82 -6.59 17.81 19.31
CA GLN A 82 -7.00 17.22 18.04
C GLN A 82 -5.92 17.41 16.96
N ILE A 83 -5.33 18.58 16.85
CA ILE A 83 -4.23 18.85 15.90
C ILE A 83 -3.05 17.93 16.19
N LEU A 84 -2.61 17.81 17.45
CA LEU A 84 -1.48 16.97 17.84
C LEU A 84 -1.74 15.49 17.53
N LEU A 85 -2.96 15.01 17.75
CA LEU A 85 -3.35 13.63 17.42
C LEU A 85 -3.45 13.39 15.91
N LEU A 86 -3.80 14.40 15.13
CA LEU A 86 -3.93 14.29 13.69
C LEU A 86 -2.59 14.28 12.95
N ILE A 87 -1.56 14.97 13.44
CA ILE A 87 -0.25 15.07 12.78
C ILE A 87 0.35 13.69 12.44
N PRO A 88 0.43 12.70 13.35
CA PRO A 88 0.92 11.37 13.02
C PRO A 88 0.07 10.64 11.97
N VAL A 89 -1.24 10.88 11.94
CA VAL A 89 -2.17 10.29 10.96
C VAL A 89 -1.89 10.85 9.57
N ILE A 90 -1.72 12.18 9.44
CA ILE A 90 -1.33 12.83 8.17
C ILE A 90 0.02 12.29 7.70
N TYR A 91 1.00 12.16 8.60
CA TYR A 91 2.31 11.63 8.26
C TYR A 91 2.23 10.19 7.75
N ALA A 92 1.45 9.32 8.41
CA ALA A 92 1.21 7.96 7.96
C ALA A 92 0.51 7.91 6.59
N GLY A 93 -0.44 8.83 6.34
CA GLY A 93 -1.21 8.98 5.11
C GLY A 93 -0.55 9.86 4.03
N ARG A 94 0.68 10.36 4.23
CA ARG A 94 1.34 11.31 3.31
C ARG A 94 1.33 10.90 1.84
N GLY A 95 1.31 9.58 1.58
CA GLY A 95 1.26 9.06 0.22
C GLY A 95 0.01 9.47 -0.56
N PHE A 96 -1.13 9.68 0.11
CA PHE A 96 -2.35 10.16 -0.53
C PHE A 96 -2.19 11.60 -1.00
N TYR A 97 -1.61 12.45 -0.16
CA TYR A 97 -1.38 13.86 -0.51
C TYR A 97 -0.39 14.00 -1.67
N VAL A 98 0.75 13.32 -1.60
CA VAL A 98 1.78 13.41 -2.65
C VAL A 98 1.24 12.90 -3.99
N ARG A 99 0.63 11.71 -4.02
CA ARG A 99 0.10 11.15 -5.28
C ARG A 99 -1.15 11.87 -5.74
N GLY A 100 -2.05 12.22 -4.82
CA GLY A 100 -3.30 12.87 -5.11
C GLY A 100 -3.11 14.26 -5.70
N LEU A 101 -2.31 15.12 -5.07
CA LEU A 101 -2.01 16.46 -5.57
C LEU A 101 -1.25 16.39 -6.91
N LYS A 102 -0.26 15.50 -7.02
CA LYS A 102 0.46 15.31 -8.29
C LYS A 102 -0.48 14.92 -9.43
N ALA A 103 -1.46 14.05 -9.17
CA ALA A 103 -2.45 13.63 -10.17
C ALA A 103 -3.40 14.77 -10.55
N ILE A 104 -3.76 15.66 -9.61
CA ILE A 104 -4.56 16.87 -9.89
C ILE A 104 -3.79 17.80 -10.82
N PHE A 105 -2.54 18.12 -10.48
CA PHE A 105 -1.72 19.01 -11.33
C PHE A 105 -1.41 18.40 -12.69
N ALA A 106 -1.39 17.08 -12.81
CA ALA A 106 -1.24 16.38 -14.09
C ALA A 106 -2.55 16.27 -14.89
N LEU A 107 -3.68 16.85 -14.40
CA LEU A 107 -5.02 16.77 -14.99
C LEU A 107 -5.56 15.34 -15.16
N HIS A 108 -5.07 14.39 -14.35
CA HIS A 108 -5.55 13.00 -14.28
C HIS A 108 -5.93 12.63 -12.85
N PRO A 109 -7.01 13.26 -12.27
CA PRO A 109 -7.42 13.02 -10.91
C PRO A 109 -7.80 11.55 -10.69
N ASN A 110 -7.44 11.03 -9.53
CA ASN A 110 -7.69 9.65 -9.13
C ASN A 110 -8.29 9.59 -7.71
N MET A 111 -8.52 8.38 -7.17
CA MET A 111 -9.05 8.20 -5.83
C MET A 111 -8.19 8.88 -4.75
N ASP A 112 -6.86 8.88 -4.89
CA ASP A 112 -5.95 9.57 -3.95
C ASP A 112 -6.16 11.10 -4.00
N SER A 113 -6.51 11.65 -5.18
CA SER A 113 -6.85 13.07 -5.38
C SER A 113 -8.10 13.48 -4.61
N LEU A 114 -9.15 12.66 -4.65
CA LEU A 114 -10.40 12.91 -3.92
C LEU A 114 -10.18 12.90 -2.41
N ILE A 115 -9.41 11.93 -1.91
CA ILE A 115 -9.05 11.84 -0.50
C ILE A 115 -8.23 13.07 -0.07
N ALA A 116 -7.22 13.44 -0.86
CA ALA A 116 -6.39 14.61 -0.57
C ALA A 116 -7.21 15.89 -0.51
N LEU A 117 -8.08 16.16 -1.49
CA LEU A 117 -8.94 17.36 -1.52
C LEU A 117 -9.91 17.38 -0.34
N GLY A 118 -10.62 16.28 -0.09
CA GLY A 118 -11.60 16.22 1.00
C GLY A 118 -10.97 16.43 2.38
N THR A 119 -9.82 15.77 2.63
CA THR A 119 -9.13 15.91 3.92
C THR A 119 -8.44 17.27 4.06
N ILE A 120 -7.88 17.85 3.00
CA ILE A 120 -7.32 19.21 3.02
C ILE A 120 -8.42 20.24 3.31
N ALA A 121 -9.60 20.11 2.70
CA ALA A 121 -10.72 21.00 2.97
C ALA A 121 -11.20 20.90 4.43
N SER A 122 -11.34 19.68 4.95
CA SER A 122 -11.69 19.41 6.34
C SER A 122 -10.68 20.00 7.33
N ILE A 123 -9.38 19.74 7.10
CA ILE A 123 -8.29 20.28 7.92
C ILE A 123 -8.24 21.81 7.82
N GLY A 124 -8.34 22.37 6.61
CA GLY A 124 -8.29 23.82 6.38
C GLY A 124 -9.42 24.56 7.10
N TYR A 125 -10.65 24.04 7.01
CA TYR A 125 -11.77 24.58 7.74
C TYR A 125 -11.56 24.48 9.27
N SER A 126 -11.09 23.35 9.76
CA SER A 126 -10.83 23.14 11.19
C SER A 126 -9.72 24.03 11.73
N VAL A 127 -8.69 24.31 10.93
CA VAL A 127 -7.63 25.27 11.29
C VAL A 127 -8.22 26.69 11.37
N TYR A 128 -9.05 27.08 10.40
CA TYR A 128 -9.76 28.36 10.43
C TYR A 128 -10.64 28.48 11.69
N SER A 129 -11.44 27.46 12.00
CA SER A 129 -12.27 27.43 13.21
C SER A 129 -11.43 27.47 14.50
N THR A 130 -10.27 26.83 14.49
CA THR A 130 -9.32 26.90 15.62
C THR A 130 -8.84 28.33 15.87
N VAL A 131 -8.53 29.08 14.82
CA VAL A 131 -8.15 30.52 14.97
C VAL A 131 -9.28 31.30 15.60
N LEU A 132 -10.53 31.13 15.16
CA LEU A 132 -11.70 31.78 15.74
C LEU A 132 -11.92 31.41 17.21
N ILE A 133 -11.69 30.14 17.60
CA ILE A 133 -11.73 29.70 18.99
C ILE A 133 -10.70 30.46 19.84
N PHE A 134 -9.52 30.74 19.30
CA PHE A 134 -8.50 31.52 19.97
C PHE A 134 -8.90 33.00 20.11
N GLU A 135 -9.70 33.53 19.20
CA GLU A 135 -10.27 34.90 19.25
C GLU A 135 -11.50 35.02 20.18
N GLY A 136 -12.01 33.90 20.72
CA GLY A 136 -13.08 33.88 21.70
C GLY A 136 -14.39 33.27 21.25
N HIS A 137 -14.49 32.75 20.00
CA HIS A 137 -15.68 32.06 19.48
C HIS A 137 -15.71 30.60 19.96
N HIS A 138 -15.97 30.40 21.27
CA HIS A 138 -15.90 29.08 21.90
C HIS A 138 -17.00 28.11 21.47
N GLU A 139 -18.10 28.62 20.89
CA GLU A 139 -19.20 27.83 20.30
C GLU A 139 -18.72 26.89 19.19
N LEU A 140 -17.63 27.23 18.48
CA LEU A 140 -17.07 26.44 17.40
C LEU A 140 -16.31 25.18 17.89
N MET A 141 -16.14 25.01 19.20
CA MET A 141 -15.43 23.87 19.77
C MET A 141 -16.05 22.53 19.36
N HIS A 142 -17.38 22.43 19.33
CA HIS A 142 -18.10 21.18 19.02
C HIS A 142 -18.65 21.13 17.59
N GLU A 143 -18.88 22.27 16.97
CA GLU A 143 -19.54 22.34 15.65
C GLU A 143 -18.59 22.75 14.51
N GLY A 144 -17.43 23.28 14.83
CA GLY A 144 -16.50 23.85 13.85
C GLY A 144 -15.21 23.02 13.60
N LEU A 145 -14.98 21.95 14.32
CA LEU A 145 -13.77 21.15 14.20
C LEU A 145 -14.07 19.81 13.54
N TYR A 146 -13.42 19.52 12.41
CA TYR A 146 -13.55 18.30 11.61
C TYR A 146 -12.22 17.56 11.45
N PHE A 147 -11.30 17.71 12.41
CA PHE A 147 -10.03 17.02 12.41
C PHE A 147 -10.19 15.50 12.48
N GLU A 148 -11.16 15.02 13.26
CA GLU A 148 -11.49 13.61 13.39
C GLU A 148 -11.99 13.03 12.06
N SER A 149 -12.79 13.79 11.30
CA SER A 149 -13.31 13.37 10.01
C SER A 149 -12.16 13.13 9.03
N ALA A 150 -11.18 14.04 8.96
CA ALA A 150 -9.98 13.86 8.16
C ALA A 150 -9.18 12.62 8.62
N GLY A 151 -8.98 12.45 9.93
CA GLY A 151 -8.27 11.31 10.50
C GLY A 151 -8.93 9.97 10.19
N VAL A 152 -10.26 9.90 10.37
CA VAL A 152 -11.07 8.71 10.09
C VAL A 152 -11.02 8.34 8.60
N ILE A 153 -11.21 9.31 7.70
CA ILE A 153 -11.14 9.08 6.25
C ILE A 153 -9.78 8.49 5.86
N ILE A 154 -8.68 9.11 6.29
CA ILE A 154 -7.32 8.63 5.99
C ILE A 154 -7.16 7.20 6.50
N THR A 155 -7.53 6.93 7.74
CA THR A 155 -7.34 5.63 8.39
C THR A 155 -8.17 4.53 7.74
N LEU A 156 -9.45 4.79 7.43
CA LEU A 156 -10.32 3.82 6.77
C LEU A 156 -9.85 3.50 5.35
N VAL A 157 -9.41 4.50 4.60
CA VAL A 157 -8.85 4.26 3.26
C VAL A 157 -7.54 3.49 3.33
N MET A 158 -6.67 3.78 4.31
CA MET A 158 -5.45 2.98 4.54
C MET A 158 -5.79 1.54 4.87
N LEU A 159 -6.79 1.31 5.72
CA LEU A 159 -7.29 -0.03 6.05
C LEU A 159 -7.79 -0.75 4.79
N GLY A 160 -8.65 -0.10 3.99
CA GLY A 160 -9.17 -0.66 2.74
C GLY A 160 -8.04 -1.05 1.78
N LYS A 161 -7.07 -0.17 1.55
CA LYS A 161 -5.91 -0.45 0.69
C LYS A 161 -4.99 -1.55 1.25
N TYR A 162 -4.85 -1.65 2.56
CA TYR A 162 -4.11 -2.75 3.18
C TYR A 162 -4.80 -4.10 2.96
N LEU A 163 -6.12 -4.16 3.18
CA LEU A 163 -6.92 -5.39 2.98
C LEU A 163 -6.91 -5.82 1.50
N GLU A 164 -7.09 -4.88 0.58
CA GLU A 164 -7.00 -5.13 -0.87
C GLU A 164 -5.66 -5.76 -1.25
N GLN A 165 -4.55 -5.18 -0.79
CA GLN A 165 -3.23 -5.71 -1.11
C GLN A 165 -2.95 -7.06 -0.47
N ARG A 166 -3.43 -7.26 0.77
CA ARG A 166 -3.32 -8.56 1.44
C ARG A 166 -4.06 -9.67 0.67
N ALA A 167 -5.25 -9.34 0.13
CA ALA A 167 -6.01 -10.28 -0.70
C ALA A 167 -5.27 -10.60 -2.01
N LYS A 168 -4.74 -9.57 -2.71
CA LYS A 168 -3.96 -9.74 -3.93
C LYS A 168 -2.67 -10.54 -3.72
N ALA A 169 -1.96 -10.32 -2.61
CA ALA A 169 -0.76 -11.07 -2.28
C ALA A 169 -1.05 -12.57 -2.12
N LYS A 170 -2.13 -12.93 -1.42
CA LYS A 170 -2.52 -14.33 -1.23
C LYS A 170 -2.82 -15.05 -2.56
N THR A 171 -3.42 -14.36 -3.52
CA THR A 171 -3.68 -14.92 -4.85
C THR A 171 -2.39 -15.07 -5.66
N GLY A 172 -1.49 -14.09 -5.60
CA GLY A 172 -0.19 -14.15 -6.29
C GLY A 172 0.72 -15.26 -5.77
N ASP A 173 0.72 -15.52 -4.46
CA ASP A 173 1.49 -16.61 -3.86
C ASP A 173 1.01 -17.99 -4.35
N ALA A 174 -0.30 -18.18 -4.55
CA ALA A 174 -0.85 -19.43 -5.10
C ALA A 174 -0.40 -19.68 -6.53
N VAL A 175 -0.39 -18.64 -7.38
CA VAL A 175 0.10 -18.75 -8.77
C VAL A 175 1.60 -19.02 -8.79
N SER A 176 2.38 -18.36 -7.95
CA SER A 176 3.84 -18.59 -7.85
C SER A 176 4.16 -20.00 -7.37
N ALA A 177 3.34 -20.54 -6.46
CA ALA A 177 3.49 -21.93 -6.00
C ALA A 177 3.27 -22.93 -7.13
N LEU A 178 2.30 -22.68 -8.02
CA LEU A 178 2.06 -23.54 -9.20
C LEU A 178 3.24 -23.49 -10.20
N ILE A 179 3.81 -22.32 -10.43
CA ILE A 179 5.00 -22.16 -11.28
C ILE A 179 6.21 -22.86 -10.65
N GLY A 180 6.34 -22.83 -9.32
CA GLY A 180 7.39 -23.51 -8.58
C GLY A 180 7.29 -25.05 -8.57
N LEU A 181 6.16 -25.63 -9.01
CA LEU A 181 6.00 -27.07 -9.18
C LEU A 181 6.69 -27.59 -10.46
N THR A 182 7.06 -26.73 -11.39
CA THR A 182 7.85 -27.11 -12.56
C THR A 182 9.26 -27.48 -12.09
N PRO A 183 9.69 -28.74 -12.25
CA PRO A 183 11.02 -29.17 -11.81
C PRO A 183 12.10 -28.43 -12.60
N ASP A 184 13.15 -27.96 -11.91
CA ASP A 184 14.29 -27.29 -12.55
C ASP A 184 15.21 -28.31 -13.29
N THR A 185 15.12 -29.60 -12.95
CA THR A 185 15.91 -30.69 -13.55
C THR A 185 15.04 -31.87 -13.95
N ALA A 186 15.43 -32.52 -15.00
CA ALA A 186 14.80 -33.76 -15.46
C ALA A 186 15.86 -34.90 -15.56
N ARG A 187 15.41 -36.11 -15.40
CA ARG A 187 16.25 -37.26 -15.53
C ARG A 187 16.03 -37.86 -16.92
N VAL A 188 17.03 -37.75 -17.81
CA VAL A 188 16.99 -38.28 -19.19
C VAL A 188 17.57 -39.69 -19.19
N ILE A 189 16.87 -40.61 -19.86
CA ILE A 189 17.31 -41.99 -20.06
C ILE A 189 17.88 -42.10 -21.48
N TYR A 190 19.17 -42.39 -21.58
CA TYR A 190 19.86 -42.59 -22.86
C TYR A 190 19.60 -44.00 -23.41
N LYS A 191 19.95 -44.21 -24.70
CA LYS A 191 19.73 -45.50 -25.39
C LYS A 191 20.54 -46.66 -24.80
N ASP A 192 21.63 -46.34 -24.08
CA ASP A 192 22.49 -47.30 -23.36
C ASP A 192 21.94 -47.66 -21.96
N GLY A 193 20.80 -47.11 -21.57
CA GLY A 193 20.18 -47.32 -20.26
C GLY A 193 20.76 -46.45 -19.14
N THR A 194 21.71 -45.56 -19.43
CA THR A 194 22.24 -44.62 -18.43
C THR A 194 21.27 -43.47 -18.17
N GLU A 195 21.23 -43.02 -16.92
CA GLU A 195 20.39 -41.89 -16.51
C GLU A 195 21.29 -40.70 -16.20
N HIS A 196 20.99 -39.54 -16.76
CA HIS A 196 21.64 -38.27 -16.44
C HIS A 196 20.63 -37.23 -16.00
N ILE A 197 21.00 -36.44 -15.00
CA ILE A 197 20.21 -35.31 -14.57
C ILE A 197 20.63 -34.11 -15.41
N VAL A 198 19.71 -33.55 -16.16
CA VAL A 198 19.88 -32.35 -17.01
C VAL A 198 18.94 -31.25 -16.56
N ASN A 199 19.26 -30.01 -16.88
CA ASN A 199 18.31 -28.93 -16.65
C ASN A 199 17.08 -29.13 -17.53
N ALA A 200 15.90 -28.85 -17.01
CA ALA A 200 14.64 -29.02 -17.78
C ALA A 200 14.63 -28.18 -19.07
N ASP A 201 15.36 -27.07 -19.11
CA ASP A 201 15.51 -26.18 -20.27
C ASP A 201 16.40 -26.78 -21.38
N GLU A 202 17.19 -27.82 -21.06
CA GLU A 202 18.08 -28.52 -22.02
C GLU A 202 17.43 -29.71 -22.70
N LEU A 203 16.19 -30.04 -22.30
CA LEU A 203 15.44 -31.17 -22.87
C LEU A 203 15.07 -30.92 -24.33
N VAL A 204 15.29 -31.93 -25.16
CA VAL A 204 14.93 -31.92 -26.59
C VAL A 204 13.74 -32.81 -26.84
N VAL A 205 12.86 -32.42 -27.78
CA VAL A 205 11.67 -33.20 -28.15
C VAL A 205 12.11 -34.57 -28.70
N GLY A 206 11.61 -35.64 -28.07
CA GLY A 206 11.95 -37.01 -28.41
C GLY A 206 12.83 -37.72 -27.39
N GLU A 207 13.36 -37.05 -26.40
CA GLU A 207 14.10 -37.68 -25.30
C GLU A 207 13.17 -38.41 -24.33
N ARG A 208 13.66 -39.52 -23.77
CA ARG A 208 12.94 -40.28 -22.76
C ARG A 208 13.31 -39.70 -21.37
N ILE A 209 12.28 -39.30 -20.65
CA ILE A 209 12.48 -38.78 -19.26
C ILE A 209 11.83 -39.74 -18.28
N ARG A 210 12.44 -39.84 -17.11
CA ARG A 210 11.86 -40.51 -15.94
C ARG A 210 11.12 -39.48 -15.09
N VAL A 211 9.82 -39.72 -14.87
CA VAL A 211 8.96 -38.91 -14.01
C VAL A 211 8.86 -39.54 -12.61
#